data_1b2e3bdbf665df401ddae6a83315fe40
#
_entry.id   1b2e3bdbf665df401ddae6a83315fe40
#
_cell.length_a   1.000
_cell.length_b   1.000
_cell.length_c   1.000
_cell.angle_alpha   90.00
_cell.angle_beta   90.00
_cell.angle_gamma   90.00
#
_symmetry.space_group_name_H-M   'P 1'
#
loop_
_entity.id
_entity.type
_entity.pdbx_description
1 polymer ?
#
loop_
_entity_poly.entity_id
_entity_poly.type
_entity_poly.pdbx_seq_one_letter_code
_entity_poly.pdbx_strand_id
1 'polypeptide(L)'
;MLDKEALDILCIATWTSLHATMTLDAVKAGVKGIFCEKPIAINLLQAQKMVRACKKNNIPLIINHERRWDANYQQARKLILSGKIGEI
;
A
#
# COMPACT_ATOMS: atom_id res chain seq x y z
N MET A 1 -0.19 16.12 -13.81
CA MET A 1 -1.20 15.04 -13.76
C MET A 1 -2.24 15.36 -12.70
N LEU A 2 -1.92 15.32 -11.41
CA LEU A 2 -2.90 15.56 -10.33
C LEU A 2 -3.66 16.90 -10.42
N ASP A 3 -3.02 17.95 -10.94
CA ASP A 3 -3.67 19.26 -11.09
C ASP A 3 -4.53 19.41 -12.36
N LYS A 4 -4.46 18.44 -13.28
CA LYS A 4 -5.13 18.53 -14.58
C LYS A 4 -6.22 17.47 -14.76
N GLU A 5 -6.14 16.38 -14.02
CA GLU A 5 -7.01 15.22 -14.15
C GLU A 5 -7.77 14.98 -12.85
N ALA A 6 -9.06 14.79 -12.94
CA ALA A 6 -9.89 14.36 -11.80
C ALA A 6 -9.73 12.85 -11.64
N LEU A 7 -8.74 12.44 -10.86
CA LEU A 7 -8.43 11.02 -10.63
C LEU A 7 -9.20 10.48 -9.43
N ASP A 8 -9.86 9.34 -9.61
CA ASP A 8 -10.47 8.61 -8.50
C ASP A 8 -9.44 7.78 -7.74
N ILE A 9 -8.55 7.09 -8.45
CA ILE A 9 -7.54 6.21 -7.87
C ILE A 9 -6.16 6.55 -8.46
N LEU A 10 -5.16 6.64 -7.59
CA LEU A 10 -3.76 6.79 -8.00
C LEU A 10 -2.98 5.51 -7.71
N CYS A 11 -2.32 4.96 -8.76
CA CYS A 11 -1.33 3.89 -8.62
C CYS A 11 0.07 4.48 -8.59
N ILE A 12 0.83 4.20 -7.52
CA ILE A 12 2.21 4.65 -7.33
C ILE A 12 3.14 3.46 -7.53
N ALA A 13 3.80 3.42 -8.69
CA ALA A 13 4.75 2.38 -9.10
C ALA A 13 6.08 3.04 -9.49
N THR A 14 6.71 3.71 -8.54
CA THR A 14 7.91 4.51 -8.72
C THR A 14 9.04 4.02 -7.80
N TRP A 15 10.13 4.77 -7.70
CA TRP A 15 11.16 4.53 -6.70
C TRP A 15 10.61 4.76 -5.29
N THR A 16 10.98 3.90 -4.34
CA THR A 16 10.50 3.94 -2.95
C THR A 16 10.67 5.32 -2.28
N SER A 17 11.73 6.04 -2.64
CA SER A 17 11.99 7.40 -2.14
C SER A 17 10.90 8.42 -2.50
N LEU A 18 10.12 8.15 -3.53
CA LEU A 18 9.05 9.03 -4.00
C LEU A 18 7.68 8.67 -3.43
N HIS A 19 7.51 7.47 -2.87
CA HIS A 19 6.20 6.97 -2.41
C HIS A 19 5.53 7.94 -1.43
N ALA A 20 6.28 8.43 -0.42
CA ALA A 20 5.72 9.33 0.58
C ALA A 20 5.26 10.66 -0.02
N THR A 21 6.09 11.29 -0.84
CA THR A 21 5.76 12.57 -1.48
C THR A 21 4.55 12.43 -2.38
N MET A 22 4.55 11.41 -3.26
CA MET A 22 3.44 11.18 -4.20
C MET A 22 2.14 10.83 -3.48
N THR A 23 2.20 10.05 -2.40
CA THR A 23 1.02 9.77 -1.56
C THR A 23 0.46 11.05 -0.95
N LEU A 24 1.31 11.91 -0.37
CA LEU A 24 0.86 13.16 0.25
C LEU A 24 0.27 14.13 -0.79
N ASP A 25 0.84 14.19 -1.98
CA ASP A 25 0.31 15.01 -3.07
C ASP A 25 -1.03 14.46 -3.60
N ALA A 26 -1.17 13.13 -3.69
CA ALA A 26 -2.44 12.50 -4.03
C ALA A 26 -3.55 12.81 -3.01
N VAL A 27 -3.21 12.75 -1.70
CA VAL A 27 -4.14 13.13 -0.63
C VAL A 27 -4.59 14.59 -0.77
N LYS A 28 -3.66 15.52 -1.05
CA LYS A 28 -3.98 16.94 -1.27
C LYS A 28 -4.86 17.14 -2.51
N ALA A 29 -4.64 16.35 -3.56
CA ALA A 29 -5.44 16.39 -4.79
C ALA A 29 -6.85 15.78 -4.62
N GLY A 30 -7.14 15.13 -3.49
CA GLY A 30 -8.46 14.62 -3.16
C GLY A 30 -8.82 13.31 -3.90
N VAL A 31 -7.83 12.46 -4.24
CA VAL A 31 -8.11 11.13 -4.80
C VAL A 31 -8.92 10.29 -3.82
N LYS A 32 -9.71 9.35 -4.33
CA LYS A 32 -10.58 8.48 -3.50
C LYS A 32 -9.88 7.21 -3.02
N GLY A 33 -8.73 6.87 -3.60
CA GLY A 33 -7.94 5.71 -3.20
C GLY A 33 -6.51 5.76 -3.72
N ILE A 34 -5.58 5.11 -3.00
CA ILE A 34 -4.17 5.04 -3.37
C ILE A 34 -3.71 3.59 -3.31
N PHE A 35 -3.13 3.11 -4.40
CA PHE A 35 -2.44 1.83 -4.50
C PHE A 35 -0.95 2.11 -4.68
N CYS A 36 -0.11 1.65 -3.76
CA CYS A 36 1.30 1.94 -3.76
C CYS A 36 2.14 0.68 -3.74
N GLU A 37 3.21 0.65 -4.52
CA GLU A 37 4.18 -0.44 -4.52
C GLU A 37 4.91 -0.58 -3.18
N LYS A 38 5.38 -1.79 -2.95
CA LYS A 38 6.24 -2.12 -1.80
C LYS A 38 7.71 -1.70 -2.07
N PRO A 39 8.47 -1.41 -1.03
CA PRO A 39 8.05 -1.18 0.35
C PRO A 39 7.30 0.16 0.48
N ILE A 40 6.48 0.31 1.52
CA ILE A 40 5.65 1.52 1.71
C ILE A 40 6.46 2.82 1.65
N ALA A 41 7.64 2.86 2.28
CA ALA A 41 8.52 4.03 2.32
C ALA A 41 9.96 3.61 2.66
N ILE A 42 10.90 4.53 2.59
CA ILE A 42 12.32 4.29 2.93
C ILE A 42 12.58 4.27 4.44
N ASN A 43 11.65 4.77 5.26
CA ASN A 43 11.77 4.74 6.73
C ASN A 43 10.39 4.83 7.40
N LEU A 44 10.38 4.52 8.70
CA LEU A 44 9.15 4.50 9.49
C LEU A 44 8.45 5.86 9.56
N LEU A 45 9.20 6.96 9.66
CA LEU A 45 8.62 8.31 9.76
C LEU A 45 7.81 8.66 8.50
N GLN A 46 8.32 8.34 7.31
CA GLN A 46 7.61 8.54 6.07
C GLN A 46 6.37 7.65 5.97
N ALA A 47 6.49 6.36 6.32
CA ALA A 47 5.35 5.45 6.35
C ALA A 47 4.23 5.95 7.27
N GLN A 48 4.58 6.41 8.48
CA GLN A 48 3.61 7.00 9.41
C GLN A 48 2.93 8.26 8.86
N LYS A 49 3.67 9.13 8.17
CA LYS A 49 3.10 10.33 7.53
C LYS A 49 2.07 9.95 6.46
N MET A 50 2.39 8.97 5.60
CA MET A 50 1.48 8.46 4.57
C MET A 50 0.19 7.92 5.21
N VAL A 51 0.32 7.00 6.16
CA VAL A 51 -0.83 6.37 6.83
C VAL A 51 -1.70 7.40 7.54
N ARG A 52 -1.10 8.33 8.29
CA ARG A 52 -1.85 9.39 9.00
C ARG A 52 -2.57 10.33 8.05
N ALA A 53 -1.93 10.73 6.95
CA ALA A 53 -2.55 11.61 5.96
C ALA A 53 -3.76 10.94 5.28
N CYS A 54 -3.60 9.68 4.85
CA CYS A 54 -4.67 8.92 4.25
C CYS A 54 -5.83 8.70 5.23
N LYS A 55 -5.54 8.28 6.47
CA LYS A 55 -6.55 8.07 7.51
C LYS A 55 -7.33 9.34 7.84
N LYS A 56 -6.64 10.48 7.98
CA LYS A 56 -7.28 11.79 8.27
C LYS A 56 -8.27 12.20 7.18
N ASN A 57 -8.03 11.84 5.93
CA ASN A 57 -8.85 12.20 4.78
C ASN A 57 -9.78 11.07 4.31
N ASN A 58 -9.90 9.96 5.08
CA ASN A 58 -10.69 8.78 4.73
C ASN A 58 -10.34 8.18 3.36
N ILE A 59 -9.06 8.24 2.96
CA ILE A 59 -8.57 7.69 1.71
C ILE A 59 -7.94 6.32 1.99
N PRO A 60 -8.45 5.21 1.43
CA PRO A 60 -7.82 3.91 1.53
C PRO A 60 -6.44 3.92 0.89
N LEU A 61 -5.43 3.45 1.65
CA LEU A 61 -4.07 3.24 1.19
C LEU A 61 -3.76 1.75 1.18
N ILE A 62 -3.54 1.18 0.01
CA ILE A 62 -3.19 -0.23 -0.18
C ILE A 62 -1.73 -0.31 -0.59
N ILE A 63 -0.95 -1.14 0.11
CA ILE A 63 0.43 -1.46 -0.27
C ILE A 63 0.47 -2.80 -0.97
N ASN A 64 1.08 -2.85 -2.14
CA ASN A 64 1.12 -4.04 -2.98
C ASN A 64 2.04 -5.14 -2.43
N HIS A 65 1.54 -5.92 -1.49
CA HIS A 65 2.15 -7.17 -1.07
C HIS A 65 1.65 -8.32 -1.95
N GLU A 66 2.05 -8.34 -3.22
CA GLU A 66 1.58 -9.23 -4.28
C GLU A 66 1.57 -10.72 -3.89
N ARG A 67 2.62 -11.18 -3.17
CA ARG A 67 2.75 -12.57 -2.72
C ARG A 67 1.64 -13.01 -1.77
N ARG A 68 0.97 -12.08 -1.13
CA ARG A 68 -0.20 -12.37 -0.29
C ARG A 68 -1.34 -13.02 -1.08
N TRP A 69 -1.39 -12.78 -2.40
CA TRP A 69 -2.41 -13.27 -3.32
C TRP A 69 -1.94 -14.46 -4.16
N ASP A 70 -0.66 -14.82 -4.07
CA ASP A 70 -0.08 -15.97 -4.76
C ASP A 70 -0.64 -17.28 -4.19
N ALA A 71 -1.07 -18.18 -5.09
CA ALA A 71 -1.72 -19.45 -4.72
C ALA A 71 -0.81 -20.36 -3.87
N ASN A 72 0.50 -20.37 -4.14
CA ASN A 72 1.44 -21.21 -3.40
C ASN A 72 1.63 -20.69 -1.97
N TYR A 73 1.74 -19.37 -1.79
CA TYR A 73 1.81 -18.77 -0.45
C TYR A 73 0.53 -18.97 0.35
N GLN A 74 -0.63 -18.89 -0.31
CA GLN A 74 -1.91 -19.20 0.34
C GLN A 74 -2.02 -20.69 0.71
N GLN A 75 -1.54 -21.60 -0.13
CA GLN A 75 -1.49 -23.02 0.17
C GLN A 75 -0.55 -23.32 1.33
N ALA A 76 0.65 -22.75 1.34
CA ALA A 76 1.58 -22.87 2.47
C ALA A 76 0.95 -22.38 3.78
N ARG A 77 0.28 -21.22 3.77
CA ARG A 77 -0.45 -20.69 4.92
C ARG A 77 -1.55 -21.66 5.41
N LYS A 78 -2.30 -22.27 4.50
CA LYS A 78 -3.33 -23.27 4.86
C LYS A 78 -2.72 -24.50 5.54
N LEU A 79 -1.59 -25.00 5.05
CA LEU A 79 -0.87 -26.14 5.65
C LEU A 79 -0.38 -25.81 7.06
N ILE A 80 0.17 -24.61 7.28
CA ILE A 80 0.59 -24.12 8.59
C ILE A 80 -0.61 -24.09 9.54
N LEU A 81 -1.69 -23.41 9.17
CA LEU A 81 -2.86 -23.24 10.02
C LEU A 81 -3.64 -24.54 10.30
N SER A 82 -3.50 -25.56 9.44
CA SER A 82 -4.13 -26.86 9.64
C SER A 82 -3.35 -27.77 10.60
N GLY A 83 -2.18 -27.37 11.08
CA GLY A 83 -1.31 -28.17 11.93
C GLY A 83 -0.62 -29.34 11.23
N LYS A 84 -0.79 -29.51 9.91
CA LYS A 84 -0.20 -30.65 9.15
C LYS A 84 1.33 -30.68 9.17
N ILE A 85 1.98 -29.58 9.44
CA ILE A 85 3.45 -29.46 9.52
C ILE A 85 3.95 -29.28 10.95
N GLY A 86 3.08 -29.48 11.96
CA GLY A 86 3.38 -29.28 13.37
C GLY A 86 3.09 -27.85 13.86
N GLU A 87 3.49 -27.59 15.11
CA GLU A 87 3.42 -26.22 15.71
C GLU A 87 4.62 -25.40 15.25
N ILE A 88 4.37 -24.12 14.98
CA ILE A 88 5.38 -23.12 14.61
C ILE A 88 5.41 -22.04 15.68
#